data_173a5dbb39f24aa96858ccd72f0fe842
#
_entry.id   173a5dbb39f24aa96858ccd72f0fe842
#
_cell.length_a   1.000
_cell.length_b   1.000
_cell.length_c   1.000
_cell.angle_alpha   90.00
_cell.angle_beta   90.00
_cell.angle_gamma   90.00
#
_symmetry.space_group_name_H-M   'P 1'
#
loop_
_entity.id
_entity.type
_entity.pdbx_description
1 polymer ?
#
loop_
_entity_poly.entity_id
_entity_poly.type
_entity_poly.pdbx_seq_one_letter_code
_entity_poly.pdbx_strand_id
1 'polypeptide(L)'
;MKKILLLVLVLQLSSFSVLAGKNTNTWYKPGDYPDSRHHFMFQSVEIKGAPNFYKFKSSLRKDQDVLDEFKNNNTTGVISYLLFEDNQIVIDESDIPPKIIDGLLPSHSMGKSLVSYVTGHAICKGYISSIDERLSDWDLLRNTLYQDQALIDLLNMAAGDQKYIGERIRPMVDNMWKSSGVNLNMTSLETIVESNLQNTQKSDPIYNYSALTTHVVMNYVIYKAGVDWKKLLHQVFNENAKVKNSVYFELTRIANYGDEPTVRYSFFATRYDYLRIAKAIMEDWNNDTCVGKYLKTLYDRRIDKNDNNNPQPDDIATYSKRYGGQFYFDIIGMENREIIGLTGFAGQNILIDLDNEKIVVVNSKYKNYDWEEIVYKRIKNVH
;
A
#
# COMPACT_ATOMS: atom_id res chain seq x y z
N MET A 1 65.84 -14.77 -13.38
CA MET A 1 65.06 -14.86 -12.13
C MET A 1 64.08 -13.69 -12.09
N LYS A 2 62.82 -13.93 -12.49
CA LYS A 2 61.74 -12.90 -12.44
C LYS A 2 60.86 -13.20 -11.23
N LYS A 3 60.83 -12.28 -10.29
CA LYS A 3 59.94 -12.36 -9.15
C LYS A 3 58.52 -11.95 -9.60
N ILE A 4 57.59 -12.90 -9.50
CA ILE A 4 56.16 -12.65 -9.70
C ILE A 4 55.62 -12.14 -8.36
N LEU A 5 55.12 -10.89 -8.36
CA LEU A 5 54.45 -10.28 -7.22
C LEU A 5 52.96 -10.68 -7.28
N LEU A 6 52.54 -11.55 -6.35
CA LEU A 6 51.16 -11.99 -6.22
C LEU A 6 50.39 -10.93 -5.42
N LEU A 7 49.53 -10.17 -6.10
CA LEU A 7 48.64 -9.21 -5.47
C LEU A 7 47.41 -9.95 -4.96
N VAL A 8 47.34 -10.16 -3.65
CA VAL A 8 46.15 -10.75 -3.02
C VAL A 8 45.14 -9.63 -2.78
N LEU A 9 44.09 -9.60 -3.61
CA LEU A 9 42.95 -8.74 -3.43
C LEU A 9 42.07 -9.33 -2.32
N VAL A 10 42.16 -8.77 -1.12
CA VAL A 10 41.23 -9.11 0.00
C VAL A 10 39.91 -8.42 -0.27
N LEU A 11 38.95 -9.17 -0.81
CA LEU A 11 37.55 -8.76 -0.81
C LEU A 11 37.02 -8.83 0.62
N GLN A 12 36.90 -7.69 1.26
CA GLN A 12 36.11 -7.56 2.48
C GLN A 12 34.63 -7.73 2.13
N LEU A 13 34.14 -8.97 2.24
CA LEU A 13 32.72 -9.25 2.35
C LEU A 13 32.25 -8.69 3.70
N SER A 14 31.68 -7.48 3.69
CA SER A 14 30.92 -6.98 4.81
C SER A 14 29.68 -7.86 4.96
N SER A 15 29.78 -8.84 5.86
CA SER A 15 28.64 -9.58 6.37
C SER A 15 27.69 -8.61 7.06
N PHE A 16 26.58 -8.30 6.41
CA PHE A 16 25.45 -7.67 7.08
C PHE A 16 24.88 -8.70 8.07
N SER A 17 25.29 -8.61 9.30
CA SER A 17 24.67 -9.34 10.39
C SER A 17 23.24 -8.80 10.55
N VAL A 18 22.27 -9.62 10.18
CA VAL A 18 20.87 -9.41 10.55
C VAL A 18 20.79 -9.64 12.05
N LEU A 19 20.88 -8.58 12.80
CA LEU A 19 20.51 -8.58 14.21
C LEU A 19 18.99 -8.76 14.29
N ALA A 20 18.59 -9.97 14.66
CA ALA A 20 17.24 -10.28 15.10
C ALA A 20 16.99 -9.60 16.46
N GLY A 21 16.60 -8.36 16.45
CA GLY A 21 16.19 -7.58 17.61
C GLY A 21 15.07 -6.64 17.17
N LYS A 22 13.93 -6.69 17.86
CA LYS A 22 12.72 -5.88 17.69
C LYS A 22 12.77 -4.93 16.49
N ASN A 23 12.23 -5.37 15.38
CA ASN A 23 11.87 -4.66 14.15
C ASN A 23 12.56 -3.34 13.79
N THR A 24 13.87 -3.29 13.88
CA THR A 24 14.63 -2.23 13.20
C THR A 24 14.79 -2.62 11.74
N ASN A 25 13.74 -2.58 10.97
CA ASN A 25 13.84 -2.65 9.51
C ASN A 25 14.43 -1.32 9.02
N THR A 26 15.73 -1.26 9.04
CA THR A 26 16.55 -0.10 8.71
C THR A 26 16.70 0.11 7.21
N TRP A 27 15.60 0.24 6.48
CA TRP A 27 15.67 0.87 5.15
C TRP A 27 15.98 2.36 5.30
N TYR A 28 15.73 2.92 6.48
CA TYR A 28 16.06 4.29 6.82
C TYR A 28 16.86 4.29 8.12
N LYS A 29 18.06 4.86 8.12
CA LYS A 29 18.77 5.16 9.35
C LYS A 29 17.90 6.09 10.21
N PRO A 30 17.96 6.03 11.53
CA PRO A 30 17.35 7.05 12.38
C PRO A 30 17.73 8.44 11.85
N GLY A 31 16.73 9.23 11.43
CA GLY A 31 16.93 10.51 10.76
C GLY A 31 16.85 10.52 9.22
N ASP A 32 16.89 9.36 8.57
CA ASP A 32 16.69 9.25 7.12
C ASP A 32 15.26 8.84 6.81
N TYR A 33 14.32 9.76 6.93
CA TYR A 33 13.03 9.58 6.27
C TYR A 33 13.27 9.71 4.75
N PRO A 34 12.58 8.91 3.91
CA PRO A 34 12.74 9.07 2.49
C PRO A 34 12.44 10.51 2.14
N ASP A 35 13.48 11.18 1.69
CA ASP A 35 13.37 12.49 1.09
C ASP A 35 12.30 12.41 0.00
N SER A 36 11.37 13.34 -0.03
CA SER A 36 10.38 13.45 -1.11
C SER A 36 11.06 13.53 -2.49
N ARG A 37 12.34 13.88 -2.55
CA ARG A 37 13.17 13.70 -3.77
C ARG A 37 13.28 12.26 -4.20
N HIS A 38 12.96 11.27 -3.34
CA HIS A 38 13.00 9.86 -3.72
C HIS A 38 12.02 9.55 -4.86
N HIS A 39 10.87 10.19 -4.91
CA HIS A 39 9.92 10.00 -6.03
C HIS A 39 10.40 10.64 -7.34
N PHE A 40 11.28 11.67 -7.30
CA PHE A 40 11.90 12.22 -8.49
C PHE A 40 13.06 11.37 -9.03
N MET A 41 13.64 10.50 -8.19
CA MET A 41 14.62 9.49 -8.66
C MET A 41 13.96 8.39 -9.47
N PHE A 42 12.66 8.15 -9.24
CA PHE A 42 11.81 7.27 -10.04
C PHE A 42 10.88 8.17 -10.85
N GLN A 43 10.59 7.76 -12.08
CA GLN A 43 9.53 8.41 -12.82
C GLN A 43 8.22 8.27 -12.02
N SER A 44 7.36 9.24 -12.10
CA SER A 44 6.09 9.22 -11.38
C SER A 44 4.96 9.80 -12.22
N VAL A 45 3.74 9.37 -11.92
CA VAL A 45 2.51 9.96 -12.46
C VAL A 45 2.02 10.98 -11.45
N GLU A 46 2.06 12.24 -11.82
CA GLU A 46 1.49 13.33 -11.03
C GLU A 46 -0.01 13.43 -11.24
N ILE A 47 -0.75 13.54 -10.15
CA ILE A 47 -2.18 13.88 -10.11
C ILE A 47 -2.30 15.18 -9.33
N LYS A 48 -2.69 16.25 -10.02
CA LYS A 48 -2.76 17.59 -9.42
C LYS A 48 -3.85 17.68 -8.36
N GLY A 49 -3.61 18.49 -7.34
CA GLY A 49 -4.58 18.80 -6.31
C GLY A 49 -5.82 19.52 -6.86
N ALA A 50 -6.93 19.41 -6.14
CA ALA A 50 -8.19 20.01 -6.50
C ALA A 50 -8.22 21.51 -6.14
N PRO A 51 -8.72 22.38 -7.02
CA PRO A 51 -8.90 23.80 -6.69
C PRO A 51 -9.95 24.00 -5.59
N ASN A 52 -10.93 23.10 -5.51
CA ASN A 52 -11.99 23.06 -4.51
C ASN A 52 -11.77 21.92 -3.50
N PHE A 53 -10.54 21.73 -3.04
CA PHE A 53 -10.17 20.67 -2.12
C PHE A 53 -11.03 20.68 -0.83
N TYR A 54 -11.20 19.49 -0.23
CA TYR A 54 -11.95 19.38 1.01
C TYR A 54 -11.20 20.07 2.17
N LYS A 55 -11.88 20.99 2.87
CA LYS A 55 -11.35 21.74 4.01
C LYS A 55 -11.87 21.13 5.31
N PHE A 56 -10.97 20.56 6.10
CA PHE A 56 -11.32 20.03 7.41
C PHE A 56 -11.66 21.16 8.40
N LYS A 57 -12.67 20.94 9.20
CA LYS A 57 -12.84 21.65 10.48
C LYS A 57 -11.86 21.02 11.48
N SER A 58 -11.53 21.76 12.53
CA SER A 58 -10.69 21.24 13.61
C SER A 58 -11.21 21.71 14.96
N SER A 59 -11.18 20.83 15.95
CA SER A 59 -11.45 21.10 17.36
C SER A 59 -10.40 20.33 18.18
N LEU A 60 -9.19 20.88 18.21
CA LEU A 60 -8.02 20.18 18.68
C LEU A 60 -8.05 19.98 20.20
N ARG A 61 -7.78 18.74 20.62
CA ARG A 61 -7.50 18.36 22.01
C ARG A 61 -6.10 17.75 22.12
N LYS A 62 -5.52 17.89 23.29
CA LYS A 62 -4.27 17.20 23.62
C LYS A 62 -4.55 15.75 23.95
N ASP A 63 -3.72 14.87 23.44
CA ASP A 63 -3.71 13.46 23.77
C ASP A 63 -2.31 13.08 24.28
N GLN A 64 -2.24 12.70 25.55
CA GLN A 64 -0.95 12.51 26.19
C GLN A 64 -0.19 11.31 25.63
N ASP A 65 -0.88 10.22 25.29
CA ASP A 65 -0.25 9.03 24.74
C ASP A 65 0.37 9.35 23.37
N VAL A 66 -0.37 10.07 22.51
CA VAL A 66 0.16 10.54 21.22
C VAL A 66 1.34 11.48 21.42
N LEU A 67 1.24 12.45 22.35
CA LEU A 67 2.34 13.38 22.63
C LEU A 67 3.60 12.66 23.11
N ASP A 68 3.46 11.60 23.92
CA ASP A 68 4.60 10.84 24.43
C ASP A 68 5.30 10.06 23.31
N GLU A 69 4.55 9.58 22.29
CA GLU A 69 5.13 9.00 21.07
C GLU A 69 5.99 10.02 20.32
N PHE A 70 5.53 11.27 20.19
CA PHE A 70 6.28 12.34 19.53
C PHE A 70 7.49 12.80 20.31
N LYS A 71 7.44 12.84 21.64
CA LYS A 71 8.61 13.14 22.49
C LYS A 71 9.74 12.12 22.30
N ASN A 72 9.36 10.88 22.00
CA ASN A 72 10.28 9.77 21.81
C ASN A 72 10.44 9.37 20.34
N ASN A 73 10.14 10.25 19.37
CA ASN A 73 10.06 9.93 17.95
C ASN A 73 11.33 9.34 17.33
N ASN A 74 12.49 9.59 17.91
CA ASN A 74 13.75 8.94 17.54
C ASN A 74 13.74 7.43 17.82
N THR A 75 12.92 6.97 18.77
CA THR A 75 12.75 5.56 19.14
C THR A 75 11.47 4.99 18.55
N THR A 76 10.36 5.72 18.62
CA THR A 76 9.04 5.27 18.13
C THR A 76 8.91 5.36 16.62
N GLY A 77 9.58 6.34 16.01
CA GLY A 77 9.58 6.58 14.58
C GLY A 77 8.37 7.36 14.07
N VAL A 78 7.39 7.67 14.92
CA VAL A 78 6.20 8.42 14.49
C VAL A 78 6.59 9.83 14.02
N ILE A 79 5.99 10.28 12.92
CA ILE A 79 6.24 11.62 12.35
C ILE A 79 4.96 12.39 12.04
N SER A 80 3.83 11.70 11.98
CA SER A 80 2.55 12.32 11.74
C SER A 80 1.44 11.47 12.32
N TYR A 81 0.53 12.11 13.03
CA TYR A 81 -0.68 11.51 13.56
C TYR A 81 -1.87 12.45 13.35
N LEU A 82 -2.97 11.89 12.83
CA LEU A 82 -4.25 12.57 12.71
C LEU A 82 -5.35 11.65 13.26
N LEU A 83 -6.21 12.20 14.12
CA LEU A 83 -7.49 11.61 14.49
C LEU A 83 -8.60 12.50 13.97
N PHE A 84 -9.47 11.92 13.16
CA PHE A 84 -10.69 12.53 12.65
C PHE A 84 -11.90 11.83 13.25
N GLU A 85 -12.77 12.58 13.90
CA GLU A 85 -14.04 12.14 14.45
C GLU A 85 -15.02 13.30 14.48
N ASP A 86 -16.32 13.04 14.54
CA ASP A 86 -17.37 14.06 14.54
C ASP A 86 -17.23 15.09 13.40
N ASN A 87 -16.82 14.62 12.23
CA ASN A 87 -16.58 15.41 11.03
C ASN A 87 -15.52 16.54 11.18
N GLN A 88 -14.56 16.37 12.11
CA GLN A 88 -13.48 17.32 12.35
C GLN A 88 -12.18 16.63 12.78
N ILE A 89 -11.05 17.30 12.60
CA ILE A 89 -9.77 16.85 13.14
C ILE A 89 -9.72 17.22 14.62
N VAL A 90 -9.52 16.21 15.48
CA VAL A 90 -9.47 16.39 16.94
C VAL A 90 -8.07 16.19 17.52
N ILE A 91 -7.19 15.44 16.85
CA ILE A 91 -5.77 15.35 17.18
C ILE A 91 -4.98 15.57 15.90
N ASP A 92 -3.97 16.42 15.97
CA ASP A 92 -3.16 16.85 14.84
C ASP A 92 -1.73 17.10 15.31
N GLU A 93 -0.92 16.01 15.32
CA GLU A 93 0.46 16.06 15.76
C GLU A 93 1.40 15.69 14.61
N SER A 94 2.53 16.39 14.51
CA SER A 94 3.53 16.08 13.49
C SER A 94 4.90 16.62 13.83
N ASP A 95 5.91 15.84 13.44
CA ASP A 95 7.32 16.22 13.42
C ASP A 95 7.92 15.84 12.05
N ILE A 96 7.34 16.43 10.99
CA ILE A 96 7.78 16.16 9.62
C ILE A 96 9.10 16.91 9.39
N PRO A 97 10.22 16.17 9.12
CA PRO A 97 11.49 16.80 8.88
C PRO A 97 11.43 17.84 7.74
N PRO A 98 12.07 19.02 7.89
CA PRO A 98 12.06 20.06 6.86
C PRO A 98 12.60 19.63 5.49
N LYS A 99 13.39 18.57 5.44
CA LYS A 99 13.89 17.96 4.20
C LYS A 99 12.81 17.25 3.37
N ILE A 100 11.65 16.98 3.96
CA ILE A 100 10.51 16.39 3.23
C ILE A 100 9.83 17.53 2.47
N ILE A 101 10.11 17.62 1.17
CA ILE A 101 9.55 18.63 0.30
C ILE A 101 8.03 18.47 0.26
N ASP A 102 7.31 19.58 0.47
CA ASP A 102 5.84 19.64 0.42
C ASP A 102 5.13 18.67 1.37
N GLY A 103 5.84 18.08 2.34
CA GLY A 103 5.26 17.13 3.29
C GLY A 103 4.76 15.83 2.65
N LEU A 104 5.29 15.45 1.50
CA LEU A 104 4.94 14.23 0.79
C LEU A 104 5.50 12.99 1.50
N LEU A 105 4.62 12.12 1.93
CA LEU A 105 4.92 10.92 2.70
C LEU A 105 4.62 9.67 1.86
N PRO A 106 5.50 8.64 1.86
CA PRO A 106 5.26 7.43 1.10
C PRO A 106 4.15 6.58 1.74
N SER A 107 3.29 6.00 0.90
CA SER A 107 2.26 5.05 1.33
C SER A 107 2.83 3.69 1.67
N HIS A 108 3.95 3.31 1.05
CA HIS A 108 4.35 1.91 0.99
C HIS A 108 3.15 1.02 0.59
N SER A 109 2.89 -0.06 1.33
CA SER A 109 1.82 -1.00 0.97
C SER A 109 0.40 -0.48 1.18
N MET A 110 0.17 0.66 1.86
CA MET A 110 -1.15 1.31 1.82
C MET A 110 -1.58 1.65 0.39
N GLY A 111 -0.62 1.89 -0.49
CA GLY A 111 -0.89 2.14 -1.91
C GLY A 111 -1.58 0.99 -2.62
N LYS A 112 -1.47 -0.26 -2.14
CA LYS A 112 -2.22 -1.39 -2.67
C LYS A 112 -3.73 -1.18 -2.52
N SER A 113 -4.16 -0.72 -1.36
CA SER A 113 -5.57 -0.36 -1.13
C SER A 113 -6.03 0.80 -2.01
N LEU A 114 -5.13 1.76 -2.30
CA LEU A 114 -5.43 2.85 -3.22
C LEU A 114 -5.59 2.36 -4.67
N VAL A 115 -4.82 1.35 -5.10
CA VAL A 115 -5.03 0.67 -6.38
C VAL A 115 -6.41 0.02 -6.43
N SER A 116 -6.84 -0.64 -5.36
CA SER A 116 -8.20 -1.18 -5.27
C SER A 116 -9.27 -0.09 -5.38
N TYR A 117 -9.07 1.03 -4.69
CA TYR A 117 -9.99 2.16 -4.77
C TYR A 117 -10.09 2.71 -6.21
N VAL A 118 -8.97 2.85 -6.91
CA VAL A 118 -8.94 3.20 -8.35
C VAL A 118 -9.69 2.15 -9.18
N THR A 119 -9.54 0.86 -8.87
CA THR A 119 -10.25 -0.23 -9.55
C THR A 119 -11.76 -0.12 -9.40
N GLY A 120 -12.26 0.22 -8.20
CA GLY A 120 -13.68 0.50 -7.97
C GLY A 120 -14.20 1.64 -8.87
N HIS A 121 -13.45 2.72 -8.98
CA HIS A 121 -13.79 3.81 -9.90
C HIS A 121 -13.75 3.37 -11.37
N ALA A 122 -12.79 2.53 -11.77
CA ALA A 122 -12.74 1.99 -13.14
C ALA A 122 -13.98 1.16 -13.48
N ILE A 123 -14.45 0.35 -12.53
CA ILE A 123 -15.71 -0.40 -12.66
C ILE A 123 -16.89 0.57 -12.78
N CYS A 124 -16.98 1.56 -11.91
CA CYS A 124 -18.08 2.53 -11.92
C CYS A 124 -18.11 3.41 -13.16
N LYS A 125 -16.98 3.57 -13.85
CA LYS A 125 -16.91 4.29 -15.13
C LYS A 125 -17.11 3.37 -16.35
N GLY A 126 -17.29 2.07 -16.13
CA GLY A 126 -17.53 1.09 -17.19
C GLY A 126 -16.28 0.67 -17.99
N TYR A 127 -15.07 1.02 -17.51
CA TYR A 127 -13.83 0.50 -18.11
C TYR A 127 -13.67 -1.01 -17.84
N ILE A 128 -14.12 -1.45 -16.67
CA ILE A 128 -14.16 -2.84 -16.23
C ILE A 128 -15.61 -3.16 -15.90
N SER A 129 -16.12 -4.31 -16.33
CA SER A 129 -17.54 -4.65 -16.19
C SER A 129 -17.94 -4.96 -14.74
N SER A 130 -17.08 -5.63 -14.00
CA SER A 130 -17.30 -5.98 -12.60
C SER A 130 -16.01 -6.52 -11.95
N ILE A 131 -16.06 -6.81 -10.65
CA ILE A 131 -14.97 -7.52 -9.94
C ILE A 131 -14.79 -8.98 -10.41
N ASP A 132 -15.78 -9.55 -11.08
CA ASP A 132 -15.74 -10.90 -11.63
C ASP A 132 -15.23 -10.93 -13.08
N GLU A 133 -14.90 -9.77 -13.65
CA GLU A 133 -14.29 -9.70 -14.98
C GLU A 133 -13.00 -10.49 -15.02
N ARG A 134 -12.82 -11.26 -16.08
CA ARG A 134 -11.65 -12.14 -16.24
C ARG A 134 -10.58 -11.43 -17.05
N LEU A 135 -9.32 -11.66 -16.67
CA LEU A 135 -8.18 -11.01 -17.32
C LEU A 135 -7.79 -11.72 -18.64
N SER A 136 -8.77 -12.29 -19.36
CA SER A 136 -8.54 -13.08 -20.57
C SER A 136 -8.28 -12.22 -21.83
N ASP A 137 -8.70 -10.97 -21.82
CA ASP A 137 -8.57 -10.04 -22.95
C ASP A 137 -7.22 -9.28 -22.99
N TRP A 138 -6.34 -9.48 -21.99
CA TRP A 138 -5.05 -8.83 -21.92
C TRP A 138 -3.92 -9.77 -22.36
N ASP A 139 -3.49 -9.60 -23.60
CA ASP A 139 -2.49 -10.47 -24.25
C ASP A 139 -1.17 -10.57 -23.47
N LEU A 140 -0.80 -9.53 -22.73
CA LEU A 140 0.40 -9.56 -21.87
C LEU A 140 0.39 -10.77 -20.91
N LEU A 141 -0.76 -11.18 -20.41
CA LEU A 141 -0.87 -12.27 -19.44
C LEU A 141 -1.02 -13.65 -20.08
N ARG A 142 -0.96 -13.75 -21.42
CA ARG A 142 -1.10 -15.02 -22.14
C ARG A 142 -0.05 -16.03 -21.68
N ASN A 143 -0.47 -17.27 -21.45
CA ASN A 143 0.36 -18.38 -20.95
C ASN A 143 0.96 -18.15 -19.55
N THR A 144 0.36 -17.29 -18.75
CA THR A 144 0.75 -17.09 -17.34
C THR A 144 -0.33 -17.61 -16.40
N LEU A 145 0.03 -17.78 -15.14
CA LEU A 145 -0.94 -18.13 -14.08
C LEU A 145 -2.06 -17.09 -13.91
N TYR A 146 -1.85 -15.85 -14.34
CA TYR A 146 -2.85 -14.78 -14.22
C TYR A 146 -3.84 -14.74 -15.39
N GLN A 147 -3.55 -15.45 -16.49
CA GLN A 147 -4.47 -15.52 -17.62
C GLN A 147 -5.83 -16.08 -17.18
N ASP A 148 -6.90 -15.43 -17.60
CA ASP A 148 -8.28 -15.85 -17.33
C ASP A 148 -8.66 -15.96 -15.84
N GLN A 149 -7.94 -15.32 -14.94
CA GLN A 149 -8.37 -15.20 -13.55
C GLN A 149 -9.42 -14.10 -13.40
N ALA A 150 -10.33 -14.25 -12.43
CA ALA A 150 -11.24 -13.18 -12.06
C ALA A 150 -10.48 -12.07 -11.30
N LEU A 151 -10.83 -10.82 -11.57
CA LEU A 151 -10.20 -9.67 -10.94
C LEU A 151 -10.26 -9.74 -9.41
N ILE A 152 -11.37 -10.27 -8.85
CA ILE A 152 -11.53 -10.45 -7.40
C ILE A 152 -10.48 -11.39 -6.79
N ASP A 153 -10.03 -12.42 -7.52
CA ASP A 153 -9.01 -13.34 -7.01
C ASP A 153 -7.67 -12.60 -6.79
N LEU A 154 -7.32 -11.71 -7.72
CA LEU A 154 -6.14 -10.86 -7.58
C LEU A 154 -6.32 -9.79 -6.50
N LEU A 155 -7.49 -9.16 -6.44
CA LEU A 155 -7.82 -8.16 -5.41
C LEU A 155 -7.77 -8.77 -4.00
N ASN A 156 -8.17 -10.02 -3.85
CA ASN A 156 -8.12 -10.74 -2.57
C ASN A 156 -6.75 -11.37 -2.28
N MET A 157 -5.74 -11.16 -3.14
CA MET A 157 -4.44 -11.84 -3.01
C MET A 157 -4.58 -13.37 -2.98
N ALA A 158 -5.51 -13.92 -3.76
CA ALA A 158 -5.80 -15.35 -3.86
C ALA A 158 -5.62 -15.86 -5.31
N ALA A 159 -4.62 -15.34 -6.00
CA ALA A 159 -4.34 -15.66 -7.40
C ALA A 159 -3.76 -17.08 -7.62
N GLY A 160 -3.52 -17.86 -6.57
CA GLY A 160 -2.90 -19.17 -6.68
C GLY A 160 -1.44 -19.12 -7.14
N ASP A 161 -0.76 -18.02 -6.81
CA ASP A 161 0.61 -17.71 -7.23
C ASP A 161 1.69 -18.11 -6.21
N GLN A 162 1.31 -18.72 -5.09
CA GLN A 162 2.19 -19.02 -3.96
C GLN A 162 3.37 -19.94 -4.29
N LYS A 163 3.34 -20.67 -5.40
CA LYS A 163 4.48 -21.48 -5.87
C LYS A 163 5.59 -20.63 -6.50
N TYR A 164 5.23 -19.44 -6.96
CA TYR A 164 6.14 -18.57 -7.73
C TYR A 164 6.45 -17.29 -6.98
N ILE A 165 5.51 -16.79 -6.21
CA ILE A 165 5.55 -15.46 -5.62
C ILE A 165 4.96 -15.54 -4.21
N GLY A 166 5.53 -14.79 -3.27
CA GLY A 166 5.00 -14.63 -1.92
C GLY A 166 6.04 -14.02 -0.99
N GLU A 167 5.64 -13.05 -0.21
CA GLU A 167 6.52 -12.45 0.80
C GLU A 167 6.68 -13.36 2.03
N ARG A 168 5.77 -14.29 2.24
CA ARG A 168 5.72 -15.17 3.42
C ARG A 168 6.21 -16.59 3.17
N ILE A 169 6.24 -17.05 1.92
CA ILE A 169 6.80 -18.37 1.52
C ILE A 169 8.23 -18.16 1.04
N ARG A 170 9.03 -17.53 1.86
CA ARG A 170 10.40 -17.09 1.55
C ARG A 170 11.35 -18.17 1.00
N PRO A 171 11.35 -19.46 1.40
CA PRO A 171 12.34 -20.41 0.86
C PRO A 171 12.21 -20.66 -0.64
N MET A 172 10.99 -20.63 -1.20
CA MET A 172 10.79 -20.88 -2.64
C MET A 172 10.91 -19.60 -3.47
N VAL A 173 10.38 -18.51 -2.97
CA VAL A 173 10.39 -17.20 -3.66
C VAL A 173 11.78 -16.58 -3.69
N ASP A 174 12.53 -16.67 -2.59
CA ASP A 174 13.92 -16.22 -2.54
C ASP A 174 14.79 -16.87 -3.63
N ASN A 175 14.55 -18.13 -3.95
CA ASN A 175 15.31 -18.82 -4.99
C ASN A 175 14.93 -18.35 -6.40
N MET A 176 13.65 -18.12 -6.69
CA MET A 176 13.22 -17.67 -8.01
C MET A 176 13.59 -16.20 -8.26
N TRP A 177 13.34 -15.32 -7.31
CA TRP A 177 13.69 -13.92 -7.43
C TRP A 177 15.20 -13.66 -7.35
N LYS A 178 15.93 -14.36 -6.48
CA LYS A 178 17.38 -14.25 -6.39
C LYS A 178 18.08 -14.81 -7.62
N SER A 179 17.58 -15.90 -8.18
CA SER A 179 18.17 -16.50 -9.37
C SER A 179 17.89 -15.71 -10.64
N SER A 180 16.72 -15.04 -10.73
CA SER A 180 16.37 -14.23 -11.89
C SER A 180 16.90 -12.79 -11.84
N GLY A 181 17.37 -12.32 -10.69
CA GLY A 181 17.82 -10.95 -10.51
C GLY A 181 16.69 -9.91 -10.60
N VAL A 182 15.42 -10.35 -10.55
CA VAL A 182 14.27 -9.45 -10.71
C VAL A 182 14.09 -8.56 -9.47
N ASN A 183 14.12 -7.27 -9.70
CA ASN A 183 13.75 -6.28 -8.70
C ASN A 183 12.40 -5.65 -9.11
N LEU A 184 11.32 -6.04 -8.44
CA LEU A 184 9.96 -5.54 -8.71
C LEU A 184 9.84 -4.02 -8.70
N ASN A 185 10.74 -3.35 -8.00
CA ASN A 185 10.76 -1.88 -7.94
C ASN A 185 11.39 -1.23 -9.16
N MET A 186 12.16 -2.00 -9.92
CA MET A 186 12.97 -1.50 -11.03
C MET A 186 12.59 -2.13 -12.37
N THR A 187 11.82 -3.22 -12.36
CA THR A 187 11.55 -4.05 -13.54
C THR A 187 10.11 -3.81 -14.02
N SER A 188 9.92 -3.58 -15.32
CA SER A 188 8.59 -3.44 -15.91
C SER A 188 7.77 -4.72 -15.76
N LEU A 189 6.44 -4.60 -15.78
CA LEU A 189 5.57 -5.77 -15.73
C LEU A 189 5.78 -6.66 -16.95
N GLU A 190 5.99 -6.08 -18.13
CA GLU A 190 6.29 -6.82 -19.37
C GLU A 190 7.51 -7.70 -19.20
N THR A 191 8.64 -7.12 -18.77
CA THR A 191 9.87 -7.90 -18.51
C THR A 191 9.64 -9.02 -17.49
N ILE A 192 8.86 -8.77 -16.42
CA ILE A 192 8.56 -9.78 -15.41
C ILE A 192 7.74 -10.92 -16.02
N VAL A 193 6.71 -10.58 -16.79
CA VAL A 193 5.83 -11.57 -17.43
C VAL A 193 6.62 -12.43 -18.41
N GLU A 194 7.39 -11.81 -19.31
CA GLU A 194 8.15 -12.50 -20.33
C GLU A 194 9.26 -13.40 -19.77
N SER A 195 9.97 -12.91 -18.76
CA SER A 195 11.13 -13.60 -18.22
C SER A 195 10.81 -14.63 -17.14
N ASN A 196 9.72 -14.45 -16.38
CA ASN A 196 9.51 -15.21 -15.15
C ASN A 196 8.15 -15.90 -15.04
N LEU A 197 7.13 -15.46 -15.79
CA LEU A 197 5.77 -15.97 -15.62
C LEU A 197 5.26 -16.83 -16.77
N GLN A 198 6.01 -16.95 -17.86
CA GLN A 198 5.61 -17.80 -18.98
C GLN A 198 5.51 -19.28 -18.58
N ASN A 199 4.44 -19.94 -19.03
CA ASN A 199 4.13 -21.34 -18.73
C ASN A 199 3.90 -21.65 -17.24
N THR A 200 3.59 -20.64 -16.43
CA THR A 200 3.20 -20.83 -15.05
C THR A 200 1.72 -21.18 -14.95
N GLN A 201 1.34 -21.95 -13.92
CA GLN A 201 -0.02 -22.38 -13.68
C GLN A 201 -0.43 -22.03 -12.25
N LYS A 202 -1.68 -21.57 -12.08
CA LYS A 202 -2.22 -21.29 -10.76
C LYS A 202 -2.30 -22.54 -9.89
N SER A 203 -2.08 -22.34 -8.59
CA SER A 203 -2.39 -23.30 -7.54
C SER A 203 -3.76 -23.02 -6.93
N ASP A 204 -4.12 -23.69 -5.83
CA ASP A 204 -5.34 -23.40 -5.10
C ASP A 204 -5.39 -21.92 -4.67
N PRO A 205 -6.56 -21.27 -4.73
CA PRO A 205 -6.73 -19.87 -4.40
C PRO A 205 -6.72 -19.67 -2.88
N ILE A 206 -5.55 -19.51 -2.29
CA ILE A 206 -5.37 -19.16 -0.87
C ILE A 206 -4.77 -17.77 -0.76
N TYR A 207 -4.99 -17.12 0.38
CA TYR A 207 -4.36 -15.83 0.65
C TYR A 207 -2.84 -15.91 0.56
N ASN A 208 -2.27 -15.15 -0.36
CA ASN A 208 -0.83 -15.03 -0.58
C ASN A 208 -0.47 -13.57 -0.87
N TYR A 209 -0.03 -12.83 0.14
CA TYR A 209 0.28 -11.42 0.00
C TYR A 209 1.43 -11.19 -0.99
N SER A 210 1.16 -10.42 -2.05
CA SER A 210 2.07 -10.22 -3.19
C SER A 210 2.05 -8.78 -3.70
N ALA A 211 3.23 -8.22 -3.92
CA ALA A 211 3.40 -6.93 -4.61
C ALA A 211 3.07 -7.04 -6.10
N LEU A 212 3.45 -8.15 -6.74
CA LEU A 212 3.24 -8.37 -8.17
C LEU A 212 1.76 -8.43 -8.52
N THR A 213 0.94 -9.11 -7.72
CA THR A 213 -0.51 -9.18 -7.92
C THR A 213 -1.13 -7.79 -8.00
N THR A 214 -0.68 -6.85 -7.15
CA THR A 214 -1.14 -5.46 -7.23
C THR A 214 -0.65 -4.73 -8.48
N HIS A 215 0.59 -5.00 -8.93
CA HIS A 215 1.07 -4.43 -10.18
C HIS A 215 0.23 -4.92 -11.37
N VAL A 216 -0.13 -6.20 -11.38
CA VAL A 216 -1.03 -6.76 -12.40
C VAL A 216 -2.39 -6.03 -12.37
N VAL A 217 -3.01 -5.90 -11.19
CA VAL A 217 -4.31 -5.19 -11.04
C VAL A 217 -4.22 -3.75 -11.55
N MET A 218 -3.22 -2.97 -11.09
CA MET A 218 -3.10 -1.57 -11.49
C MET A 218 -2.91 -1.40 -12.99
N ASN A 219 -2.05 -2.23 -13.59
CA ASN A 219 -1.77 -2.12 -15.02
C ASN A 219 -2.88 -2.73 -15.88
N TYR A 220 -3.67 -3.67 -15.35
CA TYR A 220 -4.91 -4.09 -15.98
C TYR A 220 -5.94 -2.95 -16.02
N VAL A 221 -6.11 -2.20 -14.93
CA VAL A 221 -6.96 -0.99 -14.91
C VAL A 221 -6.51 0.02 -15.95
N ILE A 222 -5.21 0.24 -16.09
CA ILE A 222 -4.63 1.14 -17.10
C ILE A 222 -4.92 0.60 -18.51
N TYR A 223 -4.70 -0.69 -18.75
CA TYR A 223 -5.01 -1.33 -20.02
C TYR A 223 -6.49 -1.15 -20.42
N LYS A 224 -7.41 -1.39 -19.47
CA LYS A 224 -8.86 -1.25 -19.70
C LYS A 224 -9.29 0.20 -19.89
N ALA A 225 -8.71 1.14 -19.18
CA ALA A 225 -8.99 2.57 -19.33
C ALA A 225 -8.34 3.17 -20.60
N GLY A 226 -7.33 2.49 -21.16
CA GLY A 226 -6.64 2.95 -22.37
C GLY A 226 -6.12 4.37 -22.23
N VAL A 227 -6.37 5.23 -23.20
CA VAL A 227 -5.91 6.63 -23.21
C VAL A 227 -6.46 7.48 -22.04
N ASP A 228 -7.56 7.05 -21.44
CA ASP A 228 -8.26 7.79 -20.36
C ASP A 228 -7.71 7.48 -18.95
N TRP A 229 -6.71 6.59 -18.81
CA TRP A 229 -6.25 6.16 -17.49
C TRP A 229 -5.78 7.31 -16.58
N LYS A 230 -5.09 8.33 -17.13
CA LYS A 230 -4.69 9.52 -16.34
C LYS A 230 -5.88 10.35 -15.91
N LYS A 231 -6.91 10.44 -16.77
CA LYS A 231 -8.18 11.09 -16.45
C LYS A 231 -8.91 10.33 -15.34
N LEU A 232 -8.91 9.00 -15.37
CA LEU A 232 -9.44 8.18 -14.27
C LEU A 232 -8.76 8.50 -12.94
N LEU A 233 -7.43 8.52 -12.90
CA LEU A 233 -6.69 8.89 -11.68
C LEU A 233 -7.05 10.30 -11.20
N HIS A 234 -7.17 11.25 -12.11
CA HIS A 234 -7.62 12.61 -11.78
C HIS A 234 -9.01 12.61 -11.16
N GLN A 235 -9.96 11.85 -11.72
CA GLN A 235 -11.32 11.73 -11.16
C GLN A 235 -11.31 11.16 -9.75
N VAL A 236 -10.50 10.14 -9.49
CA VAL A 236 -10.40 9.51 -8.15
C VAL A 236 -9.86 10.50 -7.11
N PHE A 237 -8.72 11.11 -7.37
CA PHE A 237 -8.00 11.86 -6.33
C PHE A 237 -8.32 13.35 -6.32
N ASN A 238 -8.51 13.96 -7.48
CA ASN A 238 -8.82 15.39 -7.56
C ASN A 238 -10.33 15.65 -7.39
N GLU A 239 -11.18 14.96 -8.17
CA GLU A 239 -12.61 15.27 -8.19
C GLU A 239 -13.35 14.62 -7.00
N ASN A 240 -13.08 13.33 -6.71
CA ASN A 240 -13.77 12.60 -5.64
C ASN A 240 -13.12 12.82 -4.27
N ALA A 241 -11.85 12.45 -4.11
CA ALA A 241 -11.16 12.62 -2.83
C ALA A 241 -10.81 14.08 -2.50
N LYS A 242 -10.84 14.97 -3.48
CA LYS A 242 -10.58 16.42 -3.34
C LYS A 242 -9.29 16.70 -2.58
N VAL A 243 -8.21 16.01 -2.99
CA VAL A 243 -6.88 16.24 -2.41
C VAL A 243 -6.43 17.68 -2.66
N LYS A 244 -5.71 18.28 -1.71
CA LYS A 244 -5.24 19.67 -1.81
C LYS A 244 -3.95 19.79 -2.61
N ASN A 245 -3.00 18.90 -2.36
CA ASN A 245 -1.69 18.94 -3.00
C ASN A 245 -1.63 17.88 -4.11
N SER A 246 -0.65 18.01 -5.01
CA SER A 246 -0.37 16.95 -5.97
C SER A 246 -0.02 15.64 -5.23
N VAL A 247 -0.52 14.53 -5.76
CA VAL A 247 -0.24 13.18 -5.30
C VAL A 247 0.38 12.38 -6.44
N TYR A 248 1.13 11.32 -6.13
CA TYR A 248 1.96 10.67 -7.11
C TYR A 248 1.91 9.15 -6.97
N PHE A 249 1.72 8.44 -8.10
CA PHE A 249 2.09 7.03 -8.20
C PHE A 249 3.49 6.89 -8.81
N GLU A 250 4.33 6.03 -8.23
CA GLU A 250 5.62 5.71 -8.81
C GLU A 250 5.48 4.90 -10.09
N LEU A 251 6.44 5.10 -11.00
CA LEU A 251 6.67 4.25 -12.16
C LEU A 251 7.92 3.39 -11.94
N THR A 252 7.94 2.19 -12.50
CA THR A 252 9.19 1.42 -12.57
C THR A 252 10.17 2.09 -13.53
N ARG A 253 11.45 1.87 -13.29
CA ARG A 253 12.46 2.13 -14.32
C ARG A 253 12.26 1.10 -15.43
N ILE A 254 12.41 1.57 -16.67
CA ILE A 254 12.41 0.68 -17.82
C ILE A 254 13.68 -0.16 -17.75
N ALA A 255 13.51 -1.50 -17.57
CA ALA A 255 14.65 -2.39 -17.49
C ALA A 255 15.20 -2.74 -18.87
N ASN A 256 14.32 -2.93 -19.85
CA ASN A 256 14.65 -3.25 -21.23
C ASN A 256 14.28 -2.11 -22.17
N TYR A 257 15.03 -1.96 -23.25
CA TYR A 257 14.72 -0.96 -24.27
C TYR A 257 13.40 -1.31 -24.96
N GLY A 258 12.44 -0.40 -24.90
CA GLY A 258 11.12 -0.56 -25.52
C GLY A 258 10.01 -0.93 -24.57
N ASP A 259 10.29 -1.33 -23.32
CA ASP A 259 9.26 -1.60 -22.33
C ASP A 259 8.53 -0.33 -21.93
N GLU A 260 7.20 -0.44 -21.75
CA GLU A 260 6.41 0.63 -21.15
C GLU A 260 6.61 0.67 -19.62
N PRO A 261 6.68 1.88 -19.02
CA PRO A 261 6.80 2.00 -17.57
C PRO A 261 5.57 1.41 -16.86
N THR A 262 5.81 0.50 -15.93
CA THR A 262 4.76 -0.06 -15.07
C THR A 262 4.39 0.95 -13.99
N VAL A 263 3.11 1.25 -13.83
CA VAL A 263 2.63 2.01 -12.67
C VAL A 263 2.65 1.10 -11.46
N ARG A 264 3.38 1.55 -10.43
CA ARG A 264 3.51 0.84 -9.17
C ARG A 264 2.42 1.28 -8.19
N TYR A 265 2.16 0.45 -7.18
CA TYR A 265 1.25 0.82 -6.10
C TYR A 265 1.84 1.85 -5.12
N SER A 266 3.15 2.05 -5.10
CA SER A 266 3.77 3.07 -4.24
C SER A 266 3.20 4.44 -4.56
N PHE A 267 2.69 5.11 -3.53
CA PHE A 267 1.98 6.36 -3.65
C PHE A 267 2.51 7.39 -2.67
N PHE A 268 2.50 8.67 -3.05
CA PHE A 268 2.94 9.77 -2.19
C PHE A 268 1.85 10.80 -2.06
N ALA A 269 1.57 11.19 -0.83
CA ALA A 269 0.62 12.24 -0.49
C ALA A 269 1.03 12.94 0.80
N THR A 270 0.46 14.11 1.06
CA THR A 270 0.59 14.72 2.39
C THR A 270 -0.28 13.99 3.40
N ARG A 271 0.01 14.15 4.70
CA ARG A 271 -0.79 13.57 5.78
C ARG A 271 -2.28 13.92 5.68
N TYR A 272 -2.59 15.17 5.35
CA TYR A 272 -3.97 15.61 5.16
C TYR A 272 -4.61 15.08 3.87
N ASP A 273 -3.82 14.80 2.84
CA ASP A 273 -4.36 14.22 1.62
C ASP A 273 -4.63 12.73 1.79
N TYR A 274 -3.85 12.01 2.60
CA TYR A 274 -4.22 10.67 3.06
C TYR A 274 -5.55 10.68 3.83
N LEU A 275 -5.75 11.66 4.72
CA LEU A 275 -7.04 11.79 5.43
C LEU A 275 -8.20 12.12 4.47
N ARG A 276 -7.97 12.96 3.42
CA ARG A 276 -9.00 13.23 2.40
C ARG A 276 -9.40 11.99 1.65
N ILE A 277 -8.42 11.17 1.27
CA ILE A 277 -8.67 9.90 0.58
C ILE A 277 -9.42 8.93 1.50
N ALA A 278 -9.01 8.79 2.76
CA ALA A 278 -9.70 7.96 3.74
C ALA A 278 -11.15 8.41 3.97
N LYS A 279 -11.37 9.74 4.06
CA LYS A 279 -12.70 10.32 4.16
C LYS A 279 -13.56 10.04 2.92
N ALA A 280 -12.99 10.13 1.72
CA ALA A 280 -13.71 9.80 0.49
C ALA A 280 -14.14 8.32 0.45
N ILE A 281 -13.27 7.41 0.89
CA ILE A 281 -13.61 5.97 1.04
C ILE A 281 -14.78 5.80 2.02
N MET A 282 -14.76 6.49 3.16
CA MET A 282 -15.83 6.45 4.16
C MET A 282 -17.14 7.03 3.60
N GLU A 283 -17.07 8.16 2.91
CA GLU A 283 -18.25 8.79 2.29
C GLU A 283 -18.85 7.93 1.18
N ASP A 284 -18.02 7.31 0.33
CA ASP A 284 -18.49 6.39 -0.70
C ASP A 284 -19.24 5.21 -0.07
N TRP A 285 -18.69 4.63 1.01
CA TRP A 285 -19.33 3.55 1.74
C TRP A 285 -20.67 3.98 2.34
N ASN A 286 -20.69 5.06 3.12
CA ASN A 286 -21.88 5.49 3.87
C ASN A 286 -23.00 5.98 2.96
N ASN A 287 -22.68 6.56 1.80
CA ASN A 287 -23.66 7.08 0.85
C ASN A 287 -24.07 6.06 -0.23
N ASP A 288 -23.65 4.78 -0.13
CA ASP A 288 -23.98 3.75 -1.14
C ASP A 288 -23.70 4.19 -2.59
N THR A 289 -22.64 4.96 -2.79
CA THR A 289 -22.23 5.30 -4.16
C THR A 289 -21.91 4.06 -4.97
N CYS A 290 -21.69 4.17 -6.26
CA CYS A 290 -21.23 3.02 -7.06
C CYS A 290 -19.93 2.44 -6.46
N VAL A 291 -18.97 3.28 -6.06
CA VAL A 291 -17.72 2.84 -5.42
C VAL A 291 -17.99 2.28 -4.03
N GLY A 292 -18.93 2.85 -3.28
CA GLY A 292 -19.36 2.32 -1.98
C GLY A 292 -19.92 0.90 -2.10
N LYS A 293 -20.74 0.63 -3.12
CA LYS A 293 -21.24 -0.72 -3.40
C LYS A 293 -20.12 -1.70 -3.78
N TYR A 294 -19.12 -1.23 -4.54
CA TYR A 294 -17.91 -1.99 -4.79
C TYR A 294 -17.18 -2.34 -3.50
N LEU A 295 -16.94 -1.37 -2.61
CA LEU A 295 -16.28 -1.59 -1.32
C LEU A 295 -17.05 -2.59 -0.44
N LYS A 296 -18.39 -2.48 -0.37
CA LYS A 296 -19.24 -3.44 0.36
C LYS A 296 -19.16 -4.84 -0.26
N THR A 297 -19.12 -4.96 -1.57
CA THR A 297 -18.92 -6.25 -2.25
C THR A 297 -17.57 -6.87 -1.90
N LEU A 298 -16.51 -6.08 -1.80
CA LEU A 298 -15.20 -6.56 -1.33
C LEU A 298 -15.25 -7.03 0.12
N TYR A 299 -15.95 -6.30 0.98
CA TYR A 299 -16.18 -6.69 2.37
C TYR A 299 -16.92 -8.02 2.47
N ASP A 300 -18.00 -8.21 1.71
CA ASP A 300 -18.77 -9.45 1.70
C ASP A 300 -17.97 -10.65 1.17
N ARG A 301 -17.07 -10.39 0.22
CA ARG A 301 -16.24 -11.42 -0.43
C ARG A 301 -14.81 -11.50 0.13
N ARG A 302 -14.54 -10.91 1.32
CA ARG A 302 -13.25 -11.01 1.98
C ARG A 302 -12.94 -12.44 2.40
N ILE A 303 -11.69 -12.81 2.37
CA ILE A 303 -11.21 -14.16 2.67
C ILE A 303 -10.36 -14.19 3.95
N ASP A 304 -10.28 -15.36 4.56
CA ASP A 304 -9.41 -15.57 5.72
C ASP A 304 -7.93 -15.48 5.31
N LYS A 305 -7.14 -14.81 6.13
CA LYS A 305 -5.71 -14.65 5.86
C LYS A 305 -4.88 -15.90 6.15
N ASN A 306 -5.41 -16.85 6.93
CA ASN A 306 -4.75 -18.09 7.35
C ASN A 306 -3.39 -17.91 8.09
N ASP A 307 -3.09 -16.71 8.55
CA ASP A 307 -1.82 -16.36 9.20
C ASP A 307 -2.00 -15.86 10.65
N ASN A 308 -3.19 -16.05 11.22
CA ASN A 308 -3.58 -15.49 12.53
C ASN A 308 -3.21 -16.39 13.71
N ASN A 309 -2.18 -17.23 13.59
CA ASN A 309 -1.82 -18.18 14.64
C ASN A 309 -1.30 -17.53 15.93
N ASN A 310 -0.83 -16.30 15.86
CA ASN A 310 -0.40 -15.51 17.01
C ASN A 310 -0.53 -14.01 16.70
N PRO A 311 -1.76 -13.46 16.69
CA PRO A 311 -1.98 -12.05 16.38
C PRO A 311 -1.35 -11.19 17.48
N GLN A 312 -0.55 -10.23 17.06
CA GLN A 312 0.03 -9.21 17.94
C GLN A 312 -0.55 -7.86 17.57
N PRO A 313 -0.98 -7.04 18.55
CA PRO A 313 -1.55 -5.73 18.28
C PRO A 313 -0.47 -4.69 17.92
N ASP A 314 0.39 -5.02 16.97
CA ASP A 314 1.49 -4.17 16.54
C ASP A 314 1.26 -3.51 15.19
N ASP A 315 0.29 -3.98 14.41
CA ASP A 315 -0.24 -3.30 13.21
C ASP A 315 -1.56 -3.92 12.71
N ILE A 316 -2.17 -3.24 11.74
CA ILE A 316 -3.41 -3.68 11.08
C ILE A 316 -3.24 -5.07 10.44
N ALA A 317 -2.11 -5.32 9.78
CA ALA A 317 -1.90 -6.56 9.04
C ALA A 317 -1.87 -7.79 9.96
N THR A 318 -1.25 -7.67 11.12
CA THR A 318 -1.19 -8.77 12.10
C THR A 318 -2.44 -8.88 12.94
N TYR A 319 -3.17 -7.78 13.13
CA TYR A 319 -4.33 -7.71 14.01
C TYR A 319 -5.69 -7.73 13.27
N SER A 320 -5.71 -8.13 12.01
CA SER A 320 -6.92 -8.36 11.22
C SER A 320 -7.05 -9.82 10.81
N LYS A 321 -8.29 -10.35 10.79
CA LYS A 321 -8.57 -11.76 10.46
C LYS A 321 -8.73 -11.99 8.96
N ARG A 322 -9.30 -11.01 8.24
CA ARG A 322 -9.66 -11.16 6.83
C ARG A 322 -9.06 -10.09 5.96
N TYR A 323 -8.95 -10.43 4.69
CA TYR A 323 -8.45 -9.57 3.63
C TYR A 323 -9.39 -9.61 2.43
N GLY A 324 -9.67 -8.46 1.86
CA GLY A 324 -10.55 -8.35 0.70
C GLY A 324 -10.26 -7.10 -0.11
N GLY A 325 -10.16 -7.23 -1.42
CA GLY A 325 -9.95 -6.06 -2.26
C GLY A 325 -8.71 -5.23 -1.92
N GLN A 326 -7.66 -5.86 -1.39
CA GLN A 326 -6.44 -5.21 -0.90
C GLN A 326 -6.64 -4.30 0.32
N PHE A 327 -7.73 -4.52 1.08
CA PHE A 327 -7.99 -3.94 2.40
C PHE A 327 -7.95 -5.00 3.48
N TYR A 328 -7.70 -4.57 4.71
CA TYR A 328 -7.74 -5.38 5.91
C TYR A 328 -9.06 -5.18 6.63
N PHE A 329 -9.68 -6.29 7.05
CA PHE A 329 -10.98 -6.31 7.70
C PHE A 329 -10.96 -7.17 8.96
N ASP A 330 -12.06 -7.11 9.72
CA ASP A 330 -12.28 -7.90 10.92
C ASP A 330 -11.14 -7.75 11.92
N ILE A 331 -10.95 -6.50 12.37
CA ILE A 331 -9.94 -6.16 13.40
C ILE A 331 -10.29 -6.91 14.69
N ILE A 332 -9.34 -7.65 15.23
CA ILE A 332 -9.53 -8.49 16.43
C ILE A 332 -10.05 -7.65 17.59
N GLY A 333 -11.17 -8.13 18.20
CA GLY A 333 -11.88 -7.42 19.26
C GLY A 333 -12.82 -6.30 18.81
N MET A 334 -13.00 -6.13 17.49
CA MET A 334 -13.96 -5.21 16.85
C MET A 334 -14.58 -5.85 15.59
N GLU A 335 -14.67 -7.18 15.53
CA GLU A 335 -15.12 -7.92 14.33
C GLU A 335 -16.59 -7.68 13.97
N ASN A 336 -17.37 -7.15 14.90
CA ASN A 336 -18.77 -6.77 14.71
C ASN A 336 -18.94 -5.33 14.16
N ARG A 337 -17.85 -4.65 13.83
CA ARG A 337 -17.85 -3.30 13.30
C ARG A 337 -17.32 -3.28 11.87
N GLU A 338 -17.88 -2.41 11.05
CA GLU A 338 -17.41 -2.18 9.69
C GLU A 338 -16.18 -1.27 9.73
N ILE A 339 -14.99 -1.91 9.75
CA ILE A 339 -13.70 -1.21 9.81
C ILE A 339 -12.86 -1.60 8.61
N ILE A 340 -12.31 -0.59 7.92
CA ILE A 340 -11.39 -0.73 6.81
C ILE A 340 -9.98 -0.34 7.26
N GLY A 341 -9.02 -1.25 7.08
CA GLY A 341 -7.61 -1.02 7.38
C GLY A 341 -6.74 -0.94 6.13
N LEU A 342 -5.85 0.05 6.09
CA LEU A 342 -4.77 0.18 5.13
C LEU A 342 -3.46 0.23 5.91
N THR A 343 -2.49 -0.62 5.56
CA THR A 343 -1.19 -0.59 6.24
C THR A 343 -0.04 -0.64 5.24
N GLY A 344 1.07 -0.03 5.62
CA GLY A 344 2.29 0.03 4.83
C GLY A 344 3.53 -0.21 5.68
N PHE A 345 4.61 -0.59 5.00
CA PHE A 345 5.91 -0.79 5.61
C PHE A 345 6.30 0.40 6.50
N ALA A 346 7.07 0.13 7.55
CA ALA A 346 7.53 1.11 8.53
C ALA A 346 6.42 1.78 9.37
N GLY A 347 5.22 1.18 9.45
CA GLY A 347 4.14 1.63 10.33
C GLY A 347 3.26 2.73 9.75
N GLN A 348 3.17 2.80 8.41
CA GLN A 348 2.13 3.62 7.78
C GLN A 348 0.78 2.96 8.02
N ASN A 349 -0.16 3.66 8.64
CA ASN A 349 -1.48 3.10 8.92
C ASN A 349 -2.61 4.11 8.67
N ILE A 350 -3.69 3.61 8.07
CA ILE A 350 -4.99 4.28 8.05
C ILE A 350 -6.01 3.26 8.53
N LEU A 351 -6.76 3.62 9.55
CA LEU A 351 -7.87 2.81 10.06
C LEU A 351 -9.14 3.65 9.99
N ILE A 352 -10.15 3.14 9.29
CA ILE A 352 -11.42 3.81 9.02
C ILE A 352 -12.52 3.00 9.69
N ASP A 353 -13.13 3.54 10.71
CA ASP A 353 -14.32 3.02 11.35
C ASP A 353 -15.55 3.65 10.69
N LEU A 354 -16.23 2.86 9.89
CA LEU A 354 -17.36 3.30 9.10
C LEU A 354 -18.62 3.49 9.94
N ASP A 355 -18.79 2.67 10.98
CA ASP A 355 -19.94 2.75 11.89
C ASP A 355 -19.93 4.01 12.75
N ASN A 356 -18.74 4.48 13.12
CA ASN A 356 -18.58 5.64 14.01
C ASN A 356 -17.97 6.87 13.32
N GLU A 357 -17.81 6.83 12.00
CA GLU A 357 -17.23 7.91 11.19
C GLU A 357 -15.88 8.43 11.73
N LYS A 358 -15.03 7.50 12.18
CA LYS A 358 -13.75 7.81 12.79
C LYS A 358 -12.59 7.34 11.93
N ILE A 359 -11.55 8.18 11.77
CA ILE A 359 -10.37 7.87 10.97
C ILE A 359 -9.11 8.19 11.77
N VAL A 360 -8.19 7.23 11.83
CA VAL A 360 -6.81 7.46 12.29
C VAL A 360 -5.87 7.36 11.09
N VAL A 361 -4.97 8.34 10.96
CA VAL A 361 -3.87 8.33 9.98
C VAL A 361 -2.55 8.46 10.71
N VAL A 362 -1.65 7.48 10.54
CA VAL A 362 -0.30 7.50 11.10
C VAL A 362 0.71 7.36 9.99
N ASN A 363 1.72 8.22 10.02
CA ASN A 363 2.92 8.06 9.20
C ASN A 363 4.14 7.96 10.13
N SER A 364 5.05 7.02 9.84
CA SER A 364 6.23 6.82 10.65
C SER A 364 7.45 6.39 9.81
N LYS A 365 8.65 6.48 10.40
CA LYS A 365 9.91 6.04 9.81
C LYS A 365 10.15 4.56 10.00
N TYR A 366 9.68 4.03 11.11
CA TYR A 366 9.72 2.63 11.50
C TYR A 366 8.64 2.33 12.54
N LYS A 367 8.30 1.05 12.67
CA LYS A 367 7.14 0.57 13.41
C LYS A 367 7.48 0.27 14.88
N ASN A 368 7.84 1.29 15.66
CA ASN A 368 8.16 1.12 17.08
C ASN A 368 7.25 1.95 18.01
N TYR A 369 6.28 2.67 17.47
CA TYR A 369 5.27 3.35 18.27
C TYR A 369 4.25 2.35 18.83
N ASP A 370 3.62 2.72 19.94
CA ASP A 370 2.59 1.90 20.58
C ASP A 370 1.29 1.93 19.74
N TRP A 371 1.22 1.01 18.76
CA TRP A 371 0.06 0.89 17.87
C TRP A 371 -1.23 0.58 18.65
N GLU A 372 -1.15 -0.24 19.72
CA GLU A 372 -2.30 -0.58 20.54
C GLU A 372 -2.89 0.68 21.19
N GLU A 373 -2.02 1.52 21.74
CA GLU A 373 -2.46 2.71 22.46
C GLU A 373 -2.99 3.79 21.51
N ILE A 374 -2.20 4.20 20.50
CA ILE A 374 -2.54 5.39 19.72
C ILE A 374 -3.39 5.11 18.46
N VAL A 375 -3.55 3.85 18.04
CA VAL A 375 -4.38 3.48 16.89
C VAL A 375 -5.55 2.61 17.32
N TYR A 376 -5.28 1.44 17.87
CA TYR A 376 -6.33 0.46 18.18
C TYR A 376 -7.33 0.96 19.21
N LYS A 377 -6.86 1.44 20.36
CA LYS A 377 -7.73 1.95 21.43
C LYS A 377 -8.50 3.21 21.01
N ARG A 378 -7.90 4.05 20.14
CA ARG A 378 -8.60 5.26 19.65
C ARG A 378 -9.77 4.94 18.75
N ILE A 379 -9.68 3.85 17.98
CA ILE A 379 -10.81 3.34 17.20
C ILE A 379 -11.77 2.54 18.08
N LYS A 380 -11.26 1.70 18.98
CA LYS A 380 -12.08 0.82 19.81
C LYS A 380 -12.99 1.59 20.77
N ASN A 381 -12.47 2.64 21.39
CA ASN A 381 -13.21 3.44 22.36
C ASN A 381 -14.14 4.42 21.61
N VAL A 382 -15.42 4.15 21.64
CA VAL A 382 -16.47 5.06 21.18
C VAL A 382 -16.89 5.89 22.39
N HIS A 383 -16.78 7.19 22.28
CA HIS A 383 -17.21 8.15 23.33
C HIS A 383 -18.69 8.49 23.19
#